data_97ea0e1d18986d6a326f367766d2609d
#
_entry.id   97ea0e1d18986d6a326f367766d2609d
#
_cell.length_a   1.000
_cell.length_b   1.000
_cell.length_c   1.000
_cell.angle_alpha   90.00
_cell.angle_beta   90.00
_cell.angle_gamma   90.00
#
_symmetry.space_group_name_H-M   'P 1'
#
loop_
_entity.id
_entity.type
_entity.pdbx_description
1 polymer ?
#
loop_
_entity_poly.entity_id
_entity_poly.type
_entity_poly.pdbx_seq_one_letter_code
_entity_poly.pdbx_strand_id
1 'polypeptide(L)'
;VQGGDWGATISKWMAELYPDHCIGIHLNMIIAWPPVDKDPLENTSQEEQKLMANYEKYKEQGVGYYEIQKTKPQTLGYGLNDSPVGLAAWIVEKFYGWFDGEENKLVVSNDEVLAIVSLYWFSESITSSTRLYKENGDLGFSFENIKQPMAGAVFERDLIAPPRAWAEEIYNVVQWNTHKGGHFAALEQPESLSADIIDFIKKLNIV
;
A
#
# COMPACT_ATOMS: atom_id res chain seq x y z
N VAL A 1 8.59 -4.21 -11.96
CA VAL A 1 8.14 -4.65 -10.62
C VAL A 1 6.82 -4.00 -10.31
N GLN A 2 5.90 -4.70 -9.60
CA GLN A 2 4.61 -4.14 -9.15
C GLN A 2 4.48 -4.34 -7.64
N GLY A 3 3.89 -3.36 -6.95
CA GLY A 3 3.62 -3.49 -5.53
C GLY A 3 2.63 -2.46 -4.98
N GLY A 4 1.92 -2.88 -3.93
CA GLY A 4 1.11 -2.06 -3.04
C GLY A 4 1.53 -2.33 -1.59
N ASP A 5 1.15 -1.50 -0.62
CA ASP A 5 1.55 -1.60 0.79
C ASP A 5 3.08 -1.77 0.96
N TRP A 6 3.55 -2.76 1.71
CA TRP A 6 4.97 -3.11 1.79
C TRP A 6 5.58 -3.44 0.43
N GLY A 7 4.80 -3.99 -0.51
CA GLY A 7 5.25 -4.23 -1.88
C GLY A 7 5.58 -2.95 -2.64
N ALA A 8 4.91 -1.84 -2.37
CA ALA A 8 5.26 -0.53 -2.95
C ALA A 8 6.63 -0.06 -2.43
N THR A 9 6.86 -0.17 -1.11
CA THR A 9 8.15 0.15 -0.49
C THR A 9 9.28 -0.72 -1.03
N ILE A 10 9.05 -2.04 -1.12
CA ILE A 10 10.03 -2.99 -1.66
C ILE A 10 10.33 -2.69 -3.13
N SER A 11 9.31 -2.40 -3.95
CA SER A 11 9.50 -2.06 -5.37
C SER A 11 10.33 -0.80 -5.55
N LYS A 12 10.10 0.22 -4.71
CA LYS A 12 10.92 1.43 -4.66
C LYS A 12 12.38 1.10 -4.33
N TRP A 13 12.63 0.34 -3.26
CA TRP A 13 13.97 -0.06 -2.86
C TRP A 13 14.68 -0.89 -3.95
N MET A 14 13.96 -1.76 -4.65
CA MET A 14 14.53 -2.50 -5.78
C MET A 14 14.98 -1.56 -6.89
N ALA A 15 14.18 -0.57 -7.24
CA ALA A 15 14.54 0.41 -8.28
C ALA A 15 15.72 1.30 -7.87
N GLU A 16 15.80 1.67 -6.60
CA GLU A 16 16.84 2.53 -6.05
C GLU A 16 18.19 1.80 -5.93
N LEU A 17 18.17 0.61 -5.31
CA LEU A 17 19.41 -0.14 -5.01
C LEU A 17 19.91 -0.98 -6.18
N TYR A 18 19.02 -1.39 -7.09
CA TYR A 18 19.33 -2.28 -8.21
C TYR A 18 18.76 -1.74 -9.53
N PRO A 19 19.12 -0.49 -9.91
CA PRO A 19 18.53 0.18 -11.06
C PRO A 19 18.73 -0.59 -12.38
N ASP A 20 19.85 -1.29 -12.53
CA ASP A 20 20.16 -2.07 -13.73
C ASP A 20 19.30 -3.35 -13.87
N HIS A 21 18.63 -3.77 -12.79
CA HIS A 21 17.75 -4.93 -12.74
C HIS A 21 16.26 -4.55 -12.72
N CYS A 22 15.92 -3.27 -12.76
CA CYS A 22 14.58 -2.76 -12.68
C CYS A 22 14.27 -1.86 -13.88
N ILE A 23 13.48 -2.35 -14.82
CA ILE A 23 13.09 -1.61 -16.04
C ILE A 23 12.05 -0.53 -15.75
N GLY A 24 11.21 -0.75 -14.74
CA GLY A 24 10.17 0.17 -14.31
C GLY A 24 9.41 -0.37 -13.11
N ILE A 25 8.71 0.52 -12.42
CA ILE A 25 7.90 0.20 -11.23
C ILE A 25 6.47 0.64 -11.44
N HIS A 26 5.53 -0.22 -11.05
CA HIS A 26 4.11 0.06 -11.02
C HIS A 26 3.64 -0.02 -9.58
N LEU A 27 3.07 1.08 -9.07
CA LEU A 27 2.71 1.19 -7.65
C LEU A 27 1.22 1.50 -7.49
N ASN A 28 0.57 0.78 -6.57
CA ASN A 28 -0.61 1.23 -5.85
C ASN A 28 -0.22 1.45 -4.37
N MET A 29 -0.92 2.29 -3.62
CA MET A 29 -0.46 2.87 -2.35
C MET A 29 0.91 3.56 -2.52
N ILE A 30 0.91 4.63 -3.29
CA ILE A 30 2.12 5.40 -3.59
C ILE A 30 2.52 6.20 -2.36
N ILE A 31 3.76 6.03 -1.90
CA ILE A 31 4.27 6.78 -0.76
C ILE A 31 5.02 8.01 -1.29
N ALA A 32 4.41 9.17 -1.12
CA ALA A 32 5.00 10.47 -1.40
C ALA A 32 4.47 11.49 -0.37
N TRP A 33 5.31 12.44 0.00
CA TRP A 33 5.02 13.43 1.04
C TRP A 33 5.02 14.85 0.48
N PRO A 34 4.39 15.81 1.17
CA PRO A 34 4.43 17.20 0.76
C PRO A 34 5.87 17.68 0.57
N PRO A 35 6.15 18.45 -0.49
CA PRO A 35 7.45 19.08 -0.65
C PRO A 35 7.74 20.06 0.50
N VAL A 36 9.00 20.11 0.96
CA VAL A 36 9.38 20.89 2.14
C VAL A 36 9.46 22.40 1.83
N ASP A 37 9.90 22.74 0.61
CA ASP A 37 10.24 24.11 0.21
C ASP A 37 9.24 24.72 -0.78
N LYS A 38 8.07 24.10 -0.97
CA LYS A 38 7.02 24.54 -1.90
C LYS A 38 5.65 24.50 -1.21
N ASP A 39 4.67 25.17 -1.80
CA ASP A 39 3.28 25.02 -1.37
C ASP A 39 2.84 23.57 -1.62
N PRO A 40 2.39 22.81 -0.60
CA PRO A 40 1.94 21.44 -0.75
C PRO A 40 0.76 21.27 -1.72
N LEU A 41 -0.01 22.33 -1.95
CA LEU A 41 -1.16 22.31 -2.86
C LEU A 41 -0.81 22.79 -4.26
N GLU A 42 0.41 23.25 -4.50
CA GLU A 42 0.86 23.67 -5.82
C GLU A 42 0.76 22.49 -6.81
N ASN A 43 0.16 22.75 -7.97
CA ASN A 43 -0.05 21.76 -9.03
C ASN A 43 -0.90 20.54 -8.63
N THR A 44 -1.75 20.67 -7.61
CA THR A 44 -2.69 19.63 -7.19
C THR A 44 -4.12 19.95 -7.65
N SER A 45 -4.85 18.96 -8.13
CA SER A 45 -6.28 19.07 -8.47
C SER A 45 -7.17 19.03 -7.22
N GLN A 46 -8.42 19.51 -7.35
CA GLN A 46 -9.39 19.42 -6.26
C GLN A 46 -9.74 17.96 -5.90
N GLU A 47 -9.72 17.07 -6.89
CA GLU A 47 -9.93 15.63 -6.70
C GLU A 47 -8.81 15.02 -5.87
N GLU A 48 -7.56 15.30 -6.20
CA GLU A 48 -6.39 14.84 -5.44
C GLU A 48 -6.40 15.38 -4.01
N GLN A 49 -6.74 16.65 -3.82
CA GLN A 49 -6.85 17.24 -2.47
C GLN A 49 -7.90 16.54 -1.60
N LYS A 50 -9.01 16.04 -2.19
CA LYS A 50 -10.00 15.25 -1.45
C LYS A 50 -9.43 13.90 -1.00
N LEU A 51 -8.62 13.26 -1.85
CA LEU A 51 -8.01 11.96 -1.52
C LEU A 51 -6.97 12.06 -0.40
N MET A 52 -6.34 13.21 -0.21
CA MET A 52 -5.43 13.44 0.91
C MET A 52 -6.08 13.23 2.28
N ALA A 53 -7.40 13.42 2.39
CA ALA A 53 -8.14 13.17 3.62
C ALA A 53 -8.12 11.71 4.07
N ASN A 54 -7.86 10.76 3.17
CA ASN A 54 -7.74 9.34 3.51
C ASN A 54 -6.59 9.11 4.49
N TYR A 55 -5.44 9.75 4.25
CA TYR A 55 -4.29 9.62 5.14
C TYR A 55 -4.55 10.21 6.53
N GLU A 56 -5.24 11.35 6.60
CA GLU A 56 -5.60 11.93 7.90
C GLU A 56 -6.54 10.99 8.68
N LYS A 57 -7.56 10.45 8.01
CA LYS A 57 -8.46 9.46 8.60
C LYS A 57 -7.69 8.20 9.07
N TYR A 58 -6.76 7.70 8.25
CA TYR A 58 -5.92 6.56 8.62
C TYR A 58 -5.08 6.85 9.86
N LYS A 59 -4.44 8.01 9.94
CA LYS A 59 -3.66 8.43 11.12
C LYS A 59 -4.50 8.49 12.40
N GLU A 60 -5.72 8.97 12.29
CA GLU A 60 -6.60 9.13 13.45
C GLU A 60 -7.20 7.81 13.93
N GLN A 61 -7.57 6.92 13.02
CA GLN A 61 -8.43 5.77 13.32
C GLN A 61 -7.83 4.42 12.96
N GLY A 62 -6.84 4.37 12.08
CA GLY A 62 -6.33 3.12 11.49
C GLY A 62 -4.93 2.69 11.93
N VAL A 63 -4.14 3.56 12.55
CA VAL A 63 -2.70 3.35 12.76
C VAL A 63 -2.36 2.48 14.00
N GLY A 64 -3.32 2.16 14.85
CA GLY A 64 -3.07 1.45 16.11
C GLY A 64 -2.32 0.11 15.94
N TYR A 65 -2.66 -0.67 14.92
CA TYR A 65 -1.97 -1.92 14.61
C TYR A 65 -0.48 -1.69 14.30
N TYR A 66 -0.18 -0.65 13.52
CA TYR A 66 1.18 -0.30 13.11
C TYR A 66 2.05 0.02 14.32
N GLU A 67 1.56 0.84 15.26
CA GLU A 67 2.27 1.23 16.47
C GLU A 67 2.55 0.02 17.38
N ILE A 68 1.60 -0.91 17.51
CA ILE A 68 1.82 -2.13 18.28
C ILE A 68 2.85 -3.04 17.57
N GLN A 69 2.72 -3.25 16.28
CA GLN A 69 3.63 -4.09 15.51
C GLN A 69 5.05 -3.49 15.44
N LYS A 70 5.17 -2.17 15.32
CA LYS A 70 6.45 -1.46 15.34
C LYS A 70 7.15 -1.54 16.70
N THR A 71 6.43 -1.46 17.79
CA THR A 71 7.00 -1.33 19.13
C THR A 71 7.05 -2.63 19.93
N LYS A 72 6.03 -3.47 19.85
CA LYS A 72 5.85 -4.68 20.66
C LYS A 72 5.39 -5.91 19.86
N PRO A 73 6.01 -6.23 18.72
CA PRO A 73 5.56 -7.32 17.83
C PRO A 73 5.52 -8.68 18.51
N GLN A 74 6.53 -8.99 19.33
CA GLN A 74 6.62 -10.28 20.02
C GLN A 74 5.51 -10.45 21.06
N THR A 75 5.17 -9.39 21.79
CA THR A 75 4.08 -9.41 22.79
C THR A 75 2.74 -9.70 22.12
N LEU A 76 2.45 -9.02 21.01
CA LEU A 76 1.27 -9.27 20.19
C LEU A 76 1.26 -10.70 19.63
N GLY A 77 2.41 -11.14 19.09
CA GLY A 77 2.57 -12.44 18.45
C GLY A 77 2.19 -13.63 19.33
N TYR A 78 2.48 -13.60 20.62
CA TYR A 78 2.07 -14.67 21.55
C TYR A 78 0.54 -14.86 21.55
N GLY A 79 -0.23 -13.79 21.65
CA GLY A 79 -1.69 -13.86 21.67
C GLY A 79 -2.29 -14.28 20.32
N LEU A 80 -1.71 -13.81 19.20
CA LEU A 80 -2.20 -14.11 17.87
C LEU A 80 -1.83 -15.54 17.42
N ASN A 81 -0.73 -16.10 17.86
CA ASN A 81 -0.38 -17.51 17.61
C ASN A 81 -1.13 -18.51 18.49
N ASP A 82 -1.71 -18.05 19.61
CA ASP A 82 -2.42 -18.92 20.55
C ASP A 82 -3.94 -18.93 20.35
N SER A 83 -4.47 -17.89 19.69
CA SER A 83 -5.92 -17.72 19.52
C SER A 83 -6.29 -17.56 18.03
N PRO A 84 -6.93 -18.58 17.41
CA PRO A 84 -7.38 -18.46 16.02
C PRO A 84 -8.44 -17.36 15.85
N VAL A 85 -9.31 -17.14 16.82
CA VAL A 85 -10.28 -16.03 16.78
C VAL A 85 -9.61 -14.68 16.99
N GLY A 86 -8.57 -14.60 17.82
CA GLY A 86 -7.77 -13.39 18.00
C GLY A 86 -7.05 -13.01 16.70
N LEU A 87 -6.42 -13.99 16.04
CA LEU A 87 -5.79 -13.81 14.75
C LEU A 87 -6.79 -13.38 13.68
N ALA A 88 -7.94 -14.08 13.61
CA ALA A 88 -9.01 -13.71 12.66
C ALA A 88 -9.48 -12.29 12.88
N ALA A 89 -9.76 -11.87 14.11
CA ALA A 89 -10.18 -10.52 14.42
C ALA A 89 -9.12 -9.47 14.01
N TRP A 90 -7.84 -9.74 14.25
CA TRP A 90 -6.73 -8.86 13.91
C TRP A 90 -6.60 -8.61 12.41
N ILE A 91 -6.79 -9.67 11.60
CA ILE A 91 -6.69 -9.58 10.13
C ILE A 91 -7.99 -9.04 9.52
N VAL A 92 -9.15 -9.60 9.90
CA VAL A 92 -10.45 -9.30 9.28
C VAL A 92 -10.85 -7.83 9.48
N GLU A 93 -10.48 -7.24 10.62
CA GLU A 93 -10.73 -5.82 10.89
C GLU A 93 -10.13 -4.91 9.82
N LYS A 94 -8.95 -5.29 9.23
CA LYS A 94 -8.32 -4.53 8.16
C LYS A 94 -9.11 -4.61 6.86
N PHE A 95 -9.69 -5.76 6.56
CA PHE A 95 -10.57 -5.90 5.40
C PHE A 95 -11.79 -5.01 5.50
N TYR A 96 -12.43 -4.92 6.67
CA TYR A 96 -13.55 -4.00 6.87
C TYR A 96 -13.15 -2.52 6.83
N GLY A 97 -11.98 -2.19 7.35
CA GLY A 97 -11.53 -0.80 7.45
C GLY A 97 -10.94 -0.21 6.16
N TRP A 98 -10.43 -1.05 5.26
CA TRP A 98 -9.58 -0.62 4.14
C TRP A 98 -10.13 -0.97 2.76
N PHE A 99 -11.25 -1.68 2.67
CA PHE A 99 -11.97 -1.89 1.41
C PHE A 99 -12.80 -0.67 1.00
N ASP A 100 -13.01 -0.53 -0.31
CA ASP A 100 -14.02 0.37 -0.87
C ASP A 100 -15.39 -0.31 -0.86
N GLY A 101 -16.04 -0.33 0.28
CA GLY A 101 -17.33 -0.98 0.49
C GLY A 101 -18.26 -0.19 1.39
N GLU A 102 -19.49 -0.68 1.47
CA GLU A 102 -20.47 -0.23 2.47
C GLU A 102 -20.02 -0.68 3.86
N GLU A 103 -20.34 0.09 4.88
CA GLU A 103 -20.05 -0.24 6.27
C GLU A 103 -20.54 -1.66 6.60
N ASN A 104 -19.68 -2.48 7.20
CA ASN A 104 -19.93 -3.87 7.56
C ASN A 104 -20.19 -4.85 6.40
N LYS A 105 -19.79 -4.51 5.16
CA LYS A 105 -19.91 -5.39 4.02
C LYS A 105 -18.54 -5.59 3.36
N LEU A 106 -18.09 -6.84 3.31
CA LEU A 106 -16.86 -7.20 2.57
C LEU A 106 -17.15 -7.23 1.06
N VAL A 107 -16.22 -6.74 0.28
CA VAL A 107 -16.23 -6.79 -1.20
C VAL A 107 -15.88 -8.19 -1.69
N VAL A 108 -15.08 -8.92 -0.90
CA VAL A 108 -14.67 -10.31 -1.14
C VAL A 108 -15.46 -11.29 -0.30
N SER A 109 -15.45 -12.57 -0.68
CA SER A 109 -16.15 -13.62 0.06
C SER A 109 -15.51 -13.88 1.43
N ASN A 110 -16.30 -14.36 2.37
CA ASN A 110 -15.78 -14.82 3.67
C ASN A 110 -14.75 -15.93 3.51
N ASP A 111 -14.90 -16.82 2.52
CA ASP A 111 -13.98 -17.91 2.28
C ASP A 111 -12.60 -17.41 1.83
N GLU A 112 -12.53 -16.36 1.00
CA GLU A 112 -11.26 -15.72 0.62
C GLU A 112 -10.55 -15.10 1.83
N VAL A 113 -11.28 -14.39 2.67
CA VAL A 113 -10.71 -13.82 3.90
C VAL A 113 -10.25 -14.90 4.86
N LEU A 114 -11.05 -15.95 5.06
CA LEU A 114 -10.69 -17.08 5.91
C LEU A 114 -9.50 -17.89 5.36
N ALA A 115 -9.35 -17.98 4.04
CA ALA A 115 -8.16 -18.58 3.44
C ALA A 115 -6.88 -17.82 3.81
N ILE A 116 -6.93 -16.48 3.77
CA ILE A 116 -5.80 -15.64 4.19
C ILE A 116 -5.50 -15.84 5.68
N VAL A 117 -6.51 -15.78 6.55
CA VAL A 117 -6.34 -16.03 7.99
C VAL A 117 -5.75 -17.42 8.25
N SER A 118 -6.25 -18.43 7.53
CA SER A 118 -5.78 -19.83 7.65
C SER A 118 -4.31 -19.97 7.22
N LEU A 119 -3.88 -19.23 6.19
CA LEU A 119 -2.48 -19.19 5.78
C LEU A 119 -1.57 -18.75 6.94
N TYR A 120 -1.91 -17.64 7.60
CA TYR A 120 -1.15 -17.17 8.77
C TYR A 120 -1.21 -18.16 9.93
N TRP A 121 -2.38 -18.75 10.17
CA TRP A 121 -2.58 -19.69 11.29
C TRP A 121 -1.75 -20.97 11.12
N PHE A 122 -1.90 -21.65 10.00
CA PHE A 122 -1.23 -22.94 9.77
C PHE A 122 0.27 -22.82 9.48
N SER A 123 0.73 -21.66 9.01
CA SER A 123 2.16 -21.40 8.84
C SER A 123 2.82 -20.81 10.09
N GLU A 124 2.05 -20.50 11.15
CA GLU A 124 2.52 -19.85 12.38
C GLU A 124 3.30 -18.54 12.12
N SER A 125 2.94 -17.82 11.03
CA SER A 125 3.76 -16.72 10.48
C SER A 125 3.38 -15.34 11.02
N ILE A 126 2.31 -15.20 11.81
CA ILE A 126 1.86 -13.88 12.25
C ILE A 126 2.91 -13.13 13.05
N THR A 127 3.63 -13.81 13.95
CA THR A 127 4.68 -13.16 14.75
C THR A 127 5.83 -12.66 13.88
N SER A 128 6.26 -13.43 12.86
CA SER A 128 7.30 -12.99 11.93
C SER A 128 6.83 -11.82 11.07
N SER A 129 5.57 -11.81 10.63
CA SER A 129 5.00 -10.71 9.86
C SER A 129 4.95 -9.40 10.66
N THR A 130 4.59 -9.47 11.95
CA THR A 130 4.58 -8.26 12.80
C THR A 130 5.97 -7.69 13.04
N ARG A 131 7.02 -8.53 13.07
CA ARG A 131 8.41 -8.09 13.22
C ARG A 131 8.89 -7.22 12.04
N LEU A 132 8.35 -7.42 10.84
CA LEU A 132 8.66 -6.59 9.69
C LEU A 132 8.54 -5.10 10.02
N TYR A 133 7.49 -4.72 10.73
CA TYR A 133 7.23 -3.34 11.13
C TYR A 133 8.28 -2.78 12.10
N LYS A 134 8.73 -3.59 13.05
CA LYS A 134 9.78 -3.19 14.00
C LYS A 134 11.15 -3.07 13.33
N GLU A 135 11.49 -4.02 12.49
CA GLU A 135 12.80 -4.09 11.85
C GLU A 135 12.98 -3.03 10.76
N ASN A 136 11.88 -2.56 10.17
CA ASN A 136 11.89 -1.58 9.07
C ASN A 136 11.21 -0.25 9.40
N GLY A 137 10.67 -0.09 10.59
CA GLY A 137 9.93 1.11 10.98
C GLY A 137 10.76 2.40 11.04
N ASP A 138 12.07 2.28 11.13
CA ASP A 138 13.03 3.38 11.15
C ASP A 138 13.86 3.47 9.84
N LEU A 139 13.64 2.55 8.90
CA LEU A 139 14.13 2.70 7.54
C LEU A 139 13.38 3.87 6.92
N GLY A 140 13.96 5.07 7.11
CA GLY A 140 13.42 6.29 6.58
C GLY A 140 13.09 6.11 5.10
N PHE A 141 11.99 6.67 4.68
CA PHE A 141 11.68 6.74 3.26
C PHE A 141 12.83 7.49 2.61
N SER A 142 13.65 6.79 1.81
CA SER A 142 14.65 7.46 0.98
C SER A 142 13.94 8.46 0.09
N PHE A 143 14.49 9.66 0.01
CA PHE A 143 14.01 10.72 -0.86
C PHE A 143 14.88 10.83 -2.13
N GLU A 144 15.65 9.80 -2.45
CA GLU A 144 16.42 9.79 -3.68
C GLU A 144 15.51 9.61 -4.89
N ASN A 145 15.80 10.36 -5.96
CA ASN A 145 15.05 10.32 -7.20
C ASN A 145 15.18 8.96 -7.89
N ILE A 146 14.08 8.26 -8.03
CA ILE A 146 13.98 7.01 -8.78
C ILE A 146 13.94 7.35 -10.27
N LYS A 147 14.96 6.90 -11.01
CA LYS A 147 15.13 7.19 -12.44
C LYS A 147 14.29 6.29 -13.36
N GLN A 148 13.97 5.10 -12.89
CA GLN A 148 13.15 4.14 -13.64
C GLN A 148 11.76 4.72 -13.87
N PRO A 149 11.16 4.47 -15.05
CA PRO A 149 9.78 4.83 -15.31
C PRO A 149 8.85 4.28 -14.22
N MET A 150 7.95 5.14 -13.72
CA MET A 150 6.98 4.75 -12.70
C MET A 150 5.56 4.98 -13.19
N ALA A 151 4.72 3.97 -12.97
CA ALA A 151 3.26 4.09 -13.08
C ALA A 151 2.63 4.14 -11.69
N GLY A 152 1.77 5.12 -11.47
CA GLY A 152 0.93 5.24 -10.29
C GLY A 152 -0.52 4.86 -10.59
N ALA A 153 -1.04 3.82 -9.94
CA ALA A 153 -2.45 3.45 -9.92
C ALA A 153 -3.05 3.85 -8.57
N VAL A 154 -3.66 5.02 -8.51
CA VAL A 154 -4.26 5.56 -7.28
C VAL A 154 -5.66 5.00 -7.11
N PHE A 155 -5.94 4.33 -6.01
CA PHE A 155 -7.28 3.88 -5.65
C PHE A 155 -7.93 4.88 -4.68
N GLU A 156 -9.17 5.31 -4.99
CA GLU A 156 -9.83 6.44 -4.31
C GLU A 156 -10.02 6.26 -2.79
N ARG A 157 -10.05 5.01 -2.33
CA ARG A 157 -10.22 4.65 -0.91
C ARG A 157 -8.98 4.02 -0.28
N ASP A 158 -7.83 4.07 -0.97
CA ASP A 158 -6.58 3.60 -0.37
C ASP A 158 -6.17 4.49 0.82
N LEU A 159 -5.38 3.94 1.72
CA LEU A 159 -4.91 4.59 2.95
C LEU A 159 -4.06 5.83 2.67
N ILE A 160 -3.27 5.77 1.61
CA ILE A 160 -2.38 6.84 1.15
C ILE A 160 -2.60 7.05 -0.34
N ALA A 161 -3.14 8.20 -0.69
CA ALA A 161 -3.40 8.63 -2.06
C ALA A 161 -2.84 10.05 -2.26
N PRO A 162 -1.52 10.18 -2.48
CA PRO A 162 -0.88 11.47 -2.64
C PRO A 162 -1.24 12.10 -3.98
N PRO A 163 -1.17 13.44 -4.11
CA PRO A 163 -1.18 14.10 -5.39
C PRO A 163 -0.01 13.66 -6.28
N ARG A 164 -0.25 13.63 -7.58
CA ARG A 164 0.78 13.33 -8.58
C ARG A 164 2.02 14.23 -8.42
N ALA A 165 1.81 15.52 -8.18
CA ALA A 165 2.89 16.49 -7.99
C ALA A 165 3.87 16.10 -6.89
N TRP A 166 3.40 15.47 -5.79
CA TRP A 166 4.30 14.98 -4.73
C TRP A 166 5.09 13.75 -5.17
N ALA A 167 4.45 12.87 -5.94
CA ALA A 167 5.12 11.69 -6.47
C ALA A 167 6.24 12.07 -7.47
N GLU A 168 6.04 13.10 -8.28
CA GLU A 168 7.02 13.60 -9.25
C GLU A 168 8.30 14.16 -8.63
N GLU A 169 8.29 14.52 -7.33
CA GLU A 169 9.50 14.90 -6.60
C GLU A 169 10.44 13.71 -6.32
N ILE A 170 9.91 12.48 -6.36
CA ILE A 170 10.64 11.25 -5.98
C ILE A 170 10.78 10.30 -7.17
N TYR A 171 9.76 10.23 -8.05
CA TYR A 171 9.65 9.23 -9.10
C TYR A 171 9.64 9.86 -10.49
N ASN A 172 10.15 9.14 -11.47
CA ASN A 172 9.97 9.45 -12.89
C ASN A 172 8.57 8.96 -13.35
N VAL A 173 7.55 9.76 -13.09
CA VAL A 173 6.14 9.41 -13.32
C VAL A 173 5.80 9.48 -14.80
N VAL A 174 5.57 8.34 -15.44
CA VAL A 174 5.19 8.23 -16.88
C VAL A 174 3.73 7.83 -17.08
N GLN A 175 3.08 7.33 -16.03
CA GLN A 175 1.65 7.00 -16.02
C GLN A 175 1.07 7.33 -14.64
N TRP A 176 -0.16 7.90 -14.64
CA TRP A 176 -0.86 8.20 -13.40
C TRP A 176 -2.35 8.10 -13.65
N ASN A 177 -3.00 7.13 -13.05
CA ASN A 177 -4.42 6.88 -13.21
C ASN A 177 -5.10 6.75 -11.84
N THR A 178 -6.35 7.23 -11.77
CA THR A 178 -7.20 7.08 -10.59
C THR A 178 -8.27 6.05 -10.87
N HIS A 179 -8.48 5.14 -9.93
CA HIS A 179 -9.42 4.02 -10.02
C HIS A 179 -10.34 3.99 -8.79
N LYS A 180 -11.53 3.43 -8.97
CA LYS A 180 -12.38 3.05 -7.81
C LYS A 180 -11.73 1.85 -7.11
N GLY A 181 -11.94 1.75 -5.80
CA GLY A 181 -11.41 0.66 -5.00
C GLY A 181 -10.65 1.18 -3.77
N GLY A 182 -10.31 0.29 -2.88
CA GLY A 182 -9.59 0.55 -1.65
C GLY A 182 -8.17 0.02 -1.66
N HIS A 183 -7.68 -0.28 -0.46
CA HIS A 183 -6.31 -0.71 -0.22
C HIS A 183 -5.96 -2.06 -0.86
N PHE A 184 -6.91 -2.99 -0.87
CA PHE A 184 -6.71 -4.34 -1.41
C PHE A 184 -7.07 -4.40 -2.91
N ALA A 185 -6.53 -3.48 -3.69
CA ALA A 185 -6.85 -3.26 -5.09
C ALA A 185 -6.90 -4.52 -5.97
N ALA A 186 -5.99 -5.47 -5.76
CA ALA A 186 -5.96 -6.73 -6.50
C ALA A 186 -7.16 -7.64 -6.21
N LEU A 187 -7.74 -7.54 -5.01
CA LEU A 187 -8.94 -8.29 -4.61
C LEU A 187 -10.21 -7.55 -5.01
N GLU A 188 -10.21 -6.22 -4.91
CA GLU A 188 -11.39 -5.38 -5.12
C GLU A 188 -11.64 -5.09 -6.59
N GLN A 189 -10.59 -4.81 -7.35
CA GLN A 189 -10.63 -4.31 -8.73
C GLN A 189 -9.56 -4.97 -9.61
N PRO A 190 -9.53 -6.32 -9.70
CA PRO A 190 -8.48 -7.05 -10.41
C PRO A 190 -8.38 -6.67 -11.89
N GLU A 191 -9.51 -6.40 -12.56
CA GLU A 191 -9.55 -6.01 -13.97
C GLU A 191 -8.92 -4.62 -14.16
N SER A 192 -9.25 -3.65 -13.30
CA SER A 192 -8.71 -2.29 -13.39
C SER A 192 -7.22 -2.28 -13.13
N LEU A 193 -6.76 -2.97 -12.08
CA LEU A 193 -5.34 -3.05 -11.74
C LEU A 193 -4.54 -3.76 -12.83
N SER A 194 -5.04 -4.90 -13.35
CA SER A 194 -4.35 -5.64 -14.40
C SER A 194 -4.28 -4.86 -15.71
N ALA A 195 -5.34 -4.14 -16.09
CA ALA A 195 -5.34 -3.29 -17.28
C ALA A 195 -4.31 -2.16 -17.16
N ASP A 196 -4.23 -1.52 -15.99
CA ASP A 196 -3.27 -0.44 -15.72
C ASP A 196 -1.81 -0.93 -15.81
N ILE A 197 -1.53 -2.11 -15.25
CA ILE A 197 -0.21 -2.76 -15.36
C ILE A 197 0.13 -3.07 -16.82
N ILE A 198 -0.81 -3.64 -17.59
CA ILE A 198 -0.61 -3.97 -19.01
C ILE A 198 -0.31 -2.72 -19.84
N ASP A 199 -1.04 -1.64 -19.58
CA ASP A 199 -0.82 -0.37 -20.30
C ASP A 199 0.55 0.25 -19.96
N PHE A 200 1.00 0.12 -18.71
CA PHE A 200 2.34 0.52 -18.34
C PHE A 200 3.42 -0.32 -19.05
N ILE A 201 3.26 -1.64 -19.09
CA ILE A 201 4.21 -2.53 -19.79
C ILE A 201 4.31 -2.17 -21.27
N LYS A 202 3.20 -1.86 -21.94
CA LYS A 202 3.20 -1.40 -23.32
C LYS A 202 3.97 -0.07 -23.49
N LYS A 203 3.81 0.88 -22.57
CA LYS A 203 4.56 2.16 -22.58
C LYS A 203 6.06 1.97 -22.44
N LEU A 204 6.49 0.94 -21.73
CA LEU A 204 7.92 0.61 -21.58
C LEU A 204 8.52 -0.02 -22.85
N ASN A 205 7.72 -0.31 -23.89
CA ASN A 205 8.14 -0.97 -25.13
C ASN A 205 8.90 -2.29 -24.91
N ILE A 206 8.46 -3.08 -23.93
CA ILE A 206 9.08 -4.36 -23.56
C ILE A 206 8.41 -5.54 -24.28
N VAL A 207 7.23 -5.29 -24.87
CA VAL A 207 6.42 -6.27 -25.62
C VAL A 207 6.06 -5.71 -26.98
#